data_8c0629e6ab9521c48cb6c6559d8f7ca6
#
_entry.id   8c0629e6ab9521c48cb6c6559d8f7ca6
#
_cell.length_a   1.000
_cell.length_b   1.000
_cell.length_c   1.000
_cell.angle_alpha   90.00
_cell.angle_beta   90.00
_cell.angle_gamma   90.00
#
_symmetry.space_group_name_H-M   'P 1'
#
loop_
_entity.id
_entity.type
_entity.pdbx_description
1 polymer ?
#
loop_
_entity_poly.entity_id
_entity_poly.type
_entity_poly.pdbx_seq_one_letter_code
_entity_poly.pdbx_strand_id
1 'polypeptide(L)'
;PIYSVDDRTFTFSIKGTNGNYFFSYDYPSSRLTRITKDEISAKIRWANISPDKKQVVFAKDLNLYVMSYEDYEKAVKDPEDKTISEISLTTDGEKDFSFGMPRTFLNTDTLCDHKRKYVMGNWSPDGRYFVATLSDQREVQDLWVINSIAKPRPTLETYKYQMPGEAGSPIVHLYLFDLENTGKRKEIRVDCFKDQTINLASKPDKERTGLTRNSIWLGDNQTFYLTRVSRDMKRVDIRS
;
A
#
# COMPACT_ATOMS: atom_id res chain seq x y z
N PRO A 1 -3.60 6.80 -17.91
CA PRO A 1 -4.08 5.94 -16.84
C PRO A 1 -5.34 6.52 -16.22
N ILE A 2 -6.24 5.65 -15.80
CA ILE A 2 -7.48 6.00 -15.10
C ILE A 2 -7.34 5.47 -13.68
N TYR A 3 -7.67 6.29 -12.69
CA TYR A 3 -7.61 5.93 -11.27
C TYR A 3 -8.98 6.14 -10.64
N SER A 4 -9.53 5.11 -9.96
CA SER A 4 -10.73 5.26 -9.14
C SER A 4 -10.35 5.95 -7.84
N VAL A 5 -11.05 7.02 -7.50
CA VAL A 5 -10.87 7.75 -6.22
C VAL A 5 -11.79 7.14 -5.17
N ASP A 6 -13.03 6.91 -5.54
CA ASP A 6 -14.08 6.27 -4.74
C ASP A 6 -15.11 5.63 -5.68
N ASP A 7 -16.26 5.19 -5.14
CA ASP A 7 -17.33 4.56 -5.91
C ASP A 7 -18.06 5.52 -6.86
N ARG A 8 -17.79 6.82 -6.78
CA ARG A 8 -18.48 7.89 -7.50
C ARG A 8 -17.58 8.68 -8.43
N THR A 9 -16.28 8.72 -8.12
CA THR A 9 -15.32 9.62 -8.75
C THR A 9 -14.13 8.87 -9.30
N PHE A 10 -13.73 9.16 -10.52
CA PHE A 10 -12.46 8.71 -11.06
C PHE A 10 -11.65 9.87 -11.66
N THR A 11 -10.34 9.71 -11.66
CA THR A 11 -9.41 10.66 -12.24
C THR A 11 -8.66 10.05 -13.41
N PHE A 12 -8.32 10.87 -14.40
CA PHE A 12 -7.56 10.43 -15.56
C PHE A 12 -6.68 11.55 -16.11
N SER A 13 -5.70 11.17 -16.91
CA SER A 13 -4.86 12.12 -17.62
C SER A 13 -4.90 11.90 -19.12
N ILE A 14 -4.84 13.00 -19.85
CA ILE A 14 -4.75 13.01 -21.32
C ILE A 14 -3.43 13.69 -21.69
N LYS A 15 -2.66 13.06 -22.57
CA LYS A 15 -1.45 13.66 -23.13
C LYS A 15 -1.85 14.55 -24.29
N GLY A 16 -1.60 15.84 -24.17
CA GLY A 16 -1.76 16.83 -25.24
C GLY A 16 -0.42 17.29 -25.81
N THR A 17 -0.45 18.16 -26.81
CA THR A 17 0.74 18.73 -27.45
C THR A 17 1.60 19.54 -26.50
N ASN A 18 0.99 20.23 -25.54
CA ASN A 18 1.67 21.12 -24.57
C ASN A 18 1.83 20.50 -23.18
N GLY A 19 1.69 19.17 -23.04
CA GLY A 19 1.85 18.46 -21.76
C GLY A 19 0.67 17.58 -21.39
N ASN A 20 0.65 17.14 -20.13
CA ASN A 20 -0.42 16.29 -19.62
C ASN A 20 -1.51 17.16 -18.97
N TYR A 21 -2.74 16.86 -19.27
CA TYR A 21 -3.93 17.46 -18.67
C TYR A 21 -4.59 16.44 -17.76
N PHE A 22 -5.04 16.86 -16.59
CA PHE A 22 -5.60 16.01 -15.56
C PHE A 22 -7.04 16.38 -15.27
N PHE A 23 -7.88 15.38 -15.08
CA PHE A 23 -9.32 15.54 -14.92
C PHE A 23 -9.85 14.64 -13.80
N SER A 24 -10.88 15.11 -13.12
CA SER A 24 -11.74 14.35 -12.22
C SER A 24 -13.14 14.29 -12.79
N TYR A 25 -13.75 13.12 -12.80
CA TYR A 25 -15.13 12.92 -13.26
C TYR A 25 -15.95 12.32 -12.13
N ASP A 26 -17.01 13.03 -11.74
CA ASP A 26 -18.02 12.56 -10.81
C ASP A 26 -19.17 11.90 -11.62
N TYR A 27 -19.31 10.59 -11.45
CA TYR A 27 -20.27 9.80 -12.23
C TYR A 27 -21.74 10.17 -11.95
N PRO A 28 -22.20 10.35 -10.67
CA PRO A 28 -23.59 10.66 -10.40
C PRO A 28 -24.05 12.01 -10.94
N SER A 29 -23.19 13.03 -10.88
CA SER A 29 -23.51 14.35 -11.42
C SER A 29 -23.10 14.53 -12.88
N SER A 30 -22.43 13.55 -13.47
CA SER A 30 -21.83 13.62 -14.82
C SER A 30 -20.91 14.85 -15.00
N ARG A 31 -20.25 15.27 -13.91
CA ARG A 31 -19.44 16.48 -13.88
C ARG A 31 -17.97 16.18 -14.13
N LEU A 32 -17.42 16.80 -15.17
CA LEU A 32 -15.99 16.78 -15.46
C LEU A 32 -15.33 18.06 -14.91
N THR A 33 -14.26 17.91 -14.13
CA THR A 33 -13.50 19.02 -13.55
C THR A 33 -12.03 18.86 -13.93
N ARG A 34 -11.42 19.94 -14.39
CA ARG A 34 -9.95 19.97 -14.58
C ARG A 34 -9.28 20.11 -13.23
N ILE A 35 -8.28 19.29 -12.98
CA ILE A 35 -7.53 19.26 -11.71
C ILE A 35 -6.04 19.36 -11.99
N THR A 36 -5.25 19.60 -10.95
CA THR A 36 -3.79 19.65 -11.04
C THR A 36 -3.17 18.25 -10.91
N LYS A 37 -1.91 18.10 -11.27
CA LYS A 37 -1.15 16.85 -11.07
C LYS A 37 -1.07 16.49 -9.59
N ASP A 38 -0.95 17.48 -8.73
CA ASP A 38 -0.80 17.30 -7.28
C ASP A 38 -2.10 16.82 -6.63
N GLU A 39 -3.25 17.28 -7.10
CA GLU A 39 -4.56 16.78 -6.67
C GLU A 39 -4.78 15.31 -7.01
N ILE A 40 -4.27 14.81 -8.15
CA ILE A 40 -4.29 13.38 -8.47
C ILE A 40 -3.30 12.60 -7.60
N SER A 41 -2.10 13.12 -7.41
CA SER A 41 -1.05 12.38 -6.71
C SER A 41 -1.23 12.36 -5.20
N ALA A 42 -1.77 13.40 -4.60
CA ALA A 42 -1.89 13.52 -3.15
C ALA A 42 -2.96 12.61 -2.54
N LYS A 43 -4.12 12.53 -3.17
CA LYS A 43 -5.29 11.83 -2.58
C LYS A 43 -5.25 10.30 -2.65
N ILE A 44 -4.46 9.71 -3.55
CA ILE A 44 -4.66 8.29 -3.94
C ILE A 44 -3.51 7.37 -3.54
N ARG A 45 -2.32 7.90 -3.27
CA ARG A 45 -1.13 7.05 -3.27
C ARG A 45 -0.67 6.53 -1.92
N TRP A 46 -1.00 7.18 -0.82
CA TRP A 46 -0.48 6.78 0.48
C TRP A 46 -1.53 6.41 1.52
N ALA A 47 -2.76 6.84 1.35
CA ALA A 47 -3.80 6.73 2.36
C ALA A 47 -4.63 5.43 2.21
N ASN A 48 -4.75 4.68 3.31
CA ASN A 48 -5.75 3.64 3.47
C ASN A 48 -6.86 4.18 4.39
N ILE A 49 -7.92 4.69 3.77
CA ILE A 49 -9.04 5.32 4.48
C ILE A 49 -9.97 4.23 5.02
N SER A 50 -10.39 4.35 6.29
CA SER A 50 -11.37 3.43 6.89
C SER A 50 -12.74 3.55 6.22
N PRO A 51 -13.57 2.47 6.20
CA PRO A 51 -14.90 2.50 5.58
C PRO A 51 -15.82 3.56 6.17
N ASP A 52 -15.71 3.82 7.47
CA ASP A 52 -16.48 4.84 8.20
C ASP A 52 -15.90 6.27 8.07
N LYS A 53 -14.78 6.43 7.37
CA LYS A 53 -14.06 7.70 7.18
C LYS A 53 -13.65 8.40 8.50
N LYS A 54 -13.30 7.64 9.52
CA LYS A 54 -12.78 8.23 10.77
C LYS A 54 -11.28 8.23 10.86
N GLN A 55 -10.63 7.22 10.26
CA GLN A 55 -9.21 6.98 10.40
C GLN A 55 -8.55 6.71 9.05
N VAL A 56 -7.25 7.00 8.98
CA VAL A 56 -6.42 6.74 7.81
C VAL A 56 -5.11 6.11 8.24
N VAL A 57 -4.80 4.94 7.68
CA VAL A 57 -3.55 4.21 7.93
C VAL A 57 -2.58 4.42 6.77
N PHE A 58 -1.32 4.60 7.08
CA PHE A 58 -0.24 4.81 6.11
C PHE A 58 1.11 4.34 6.68
N ALA A 59 2.10 4.18 5.82
CA ALA A 59 3.48 3.94 6.23
C ALA A 59 4.28 5.24 6.20
N LYS A 60 5.18 5.39 7.16
CA LYS A 60 6.16 6.47 7.24
C LYS A 60 7.37 5.98 8.02
N ASP A 61 8.58 6.38 7.61
CA ASP A 61 9.81 6.00 8.31
C ASP A 61 9.91 4.48 8.59
N LEU A 62 9.54 3.65 7.60
CA LEU A 62 9.52 2.19 7.66
C LEU A 62 8.44 1.59 8.57
N ASN A 63 7.70 2.40 9.30
CA ASN A 63 6.70 2.01 10.28
C ASN A 63 5.27 2.32 9.82
N LEU A 64 4.30 1.75 10.54
CA LEU A 64 2.88 1.97 10.32
C LEU A 64 2.38 3.07 11.24
N TYR A 65 1.58 3.97 10.69
CA TYR A 65 0.97 5.10 11.37
C TYR A 65 -0.52 5.18 11.10
N VAL A 66 -1.23 5.82 12.02
CA VAL A 66 -2.65 6.19 11.86
C VAL A 66 -2.85 7.67 12.18
N MET A 67 -3.79 8.30 11.49
CA MET A 67 -4.27 9.65 11.77
C MET A 67 -5.79 9.69 11.67
N SER A 68 -6.39 10.77 12.19
CA SER A 68 -7.80 11.04 11.97
C SER A 68 -8.09 11.40 10.51
N TYR A 69 -9.32 11.20 10.07
CA TYR A 69 -9.71 11.63 8.73
C TYR A 69 -9.64 13.15 8.55
N GLU A 70 -9.88 13.92 9.63
CA GLU A 70 -9.72 15.37 9.65
C GLU A 70 -8.26 15.78 9.41
N ASP A 71 -7.31 15.13 10.08
CA ASP A 71 -5.87 15.38 9.86
C ASP A 71 -5.42 14.93 8.47
N TYR A 72 -6.01 13.89 7.92
CA TYR A 72 -5.80 13.50 6.52
C TYR A 72 -6.23 14.60 5.55
N GLU A 73 -7.39 15.25 5.78
CA GLU A 73 -7.83 16.35 4.93
C GLU A 73 -6.89 17.57 5.02
N LYS A 74 -6.33 17.84 6.20
CA LYS A 74 -5.26 18.85 6.37
C LYS A 74 -4.00 18.44 5.61
N ALA A 75 -3.55 17.18 5.76
CA ALA A 75 -2.38 16.64 5.09
C ALA A 75 -2.47 16.64 3.56
N VAL A 76 -3.68 16.54 3.01
CA VAL A 76 -3.92 16.66 1.57
C VAL A 76 -3.77 18.11 1.09
N LYS A 77 -4.15 19.09 1.91
CA LYS A 77 -4.03 20.52 1.60
C LYS A 77 -2.61 21.03 1.79
N ASP A 78 -2.03 20.68 2.93
CA ASP A 78 -0.65 21.02 3.28
C ASP A 78 0.01 19.82 3.97
N PRO A 79 0.88 19.08 3.28
CA PRO A 79 1.56 17.92 3.86
C PRO A 79 2.44 18.22 5.08
N GLU A 80 2.90 19.47 5.20
CA GLU A 80 3.82 19.95 6.25
C GLU A 80 3.09 20.68 7.39
N ASP A 81 1.77 20.68 7.42
CA ASP A 81 0.98 21.31 8.48
C ASP A 81 1.33 20.68 9.84
N LYS A 82 1.84 21.52 10.74
CA LYS A 82 2.30 21.11 12.07
C LYS A 82 1.18 20.76 13.06
N THR A 83 -0.06 21.02 12.69
CA THR A 83 -1.24 20.67 13.52
C THR A 83 -1.71 19.24 13.29
N ILE A 84 -1.15 18.55 12.31
CA ILE A 84 -1.46 17.15 11.99
C ILE A 84 -0.91 16.24 13.08
N SER A 85 -1.78 15.41 13.66
CA SER A 85 -1.41 14.40 14.63
C SER A 85 -1.28 13.03 13.96
N GLU A 86 -0.11 12.43 14.07
CA GLU A 86 0.20 11.09 13.58
C GLU A 86 0.57 10.18 14.75
N ILE A 87 -0.13 9.07 14.89
CA ILE A 87 0.12 8.08 15.95
C ILE A 87 0.86 6.90 15.34
N SER A 88 2.03 6.57 15.85
CA SER A 88 2.79 5.39 15.46
C SER A 88 2.13 4.12 15.99
N LEU A 89 1.83 3.18 15.09
CA LEU A 89 1.33 1.85 15.44
C LEU A 89 2.47 0.83 15.61
N THR A 90 3.64 1.11 15.02
CA THR A 90 4.85 0.26 15.13
C THR A 90 6.10 1.12 15.25
N THR A 91 7.15 0.54 15.85
CA THR A 91 8.45 1.21 16.05
C THR A 91 9.63 0.33 15.69
N ASP A 92 9.39 -0.84 15.13
CA ASP A 92 10.40 -1.88 14.83
C ASP A 92 10.72 -1.98 13.34
N GLY A 93 10.23 -1.05 12.52
CA GLY A 93 10.60 -0.95 11.11
C GLY A 93 12.07 -0.58 10.95
N GLU A 94 12.77 -1.32 10.10
CA GLU A 94 14.17 -1.10 9.76
C GLU A 94 14.43 -1.32 8.27
N LYS A 95 15.62 -1.03 7.80
CA LYS A 95 16.00 -1.28 6.41
C LYS A 95 15.76 -2.75 6.06
N ASP A 96 15.11 -2.99 4.94
CA ASP A 96 14.74 -4.32 4.43
C ASP A 96 13.73 -5.10 5.31
N PHE A 97 13.19 -4.45 6.36
CA PHE A 97 12.11 -4.96 7.21
C PHE A 97 11.11 -3.83 7.50
N SER A 98 10.10 -3.67 6.65
CA SER A 98 9.28 -2.46 6.73
C SER A 98 7.86 -2.61 6.20
N PHE A 99 7.02 -1.70 6.67
CA PHE A 99 5.74 -1.38 6.04
C PHE A 99 5.95 -0.38 4.88
N GLY A 100 5.08 -0.41 3.88
CA GLY A 100 5.11 0.58 2.82
C GLY A 100 6.25 0.44 1.82
N MET A 101 6.75 -0.75 1.61
CA MET A 101 7.74 -1.02 0.57
C MET A 101 7.26 -0.54 -0.80
N PRO A 102 8.11 0.11 -1.59
CA PRO A 102 7.74 0.51 -2.94
C PRO A 102 7.44 -0.71 -3.80
N ARG A 103 6.43 -0.61 -4.64
CA ARG A 103 6.08 -1.66 -5.62
C ARG A 103 7.15 -1.86 -6.70
N THR A 104 8.07 -0.94 -6.85
CA THR A 104 9.18 -0.98 -7.81
C THR A 104 10.47 -1.28 -7.07
N PHE A 105 11.16 -2.30 -7.53
CA PHE A 105 12.41 -2.79 -6.99
C PHE A 105 13.60 -1.81 -7.10
N LEU A 106 13.39 -0.62 -7.64
CA LEU A 106 14.45 0.22 -8.18
C LEU A 106 14.87 1.41 -7.31
N ASN A 107 14.51 1.52 -6.05
CA ASN A 107 15.14 2.55 -5.21
C ASN A 107 14.87 2.35 -3.71
N THR A 108 15.83 1.77 -3.02
CA THR A 108 15.77 1.60 -1.56
C THR A 108 16.05 2.90 -0.80
N ASP A 109 16.69 3.88 -1.42
CA ASP A 109 17.04 5.14 -0.76
C ASP A 109 15.84 6.03 -0.45
N THR A 110 14.70 5.80 -1.12
CA THR A 110 13.47 6.56 -0.88
C THR A 110 12.62 6.00 0.27
N LEU A 111 13.03 4.92 0.92
CA LEU A 111 12.28 4.31 2.03
C LEU A 111 12.25 5.20 3.28
N CYS A 112 13.32 5.96 3.50
CA CYS A 112 13.53 6.79 4.69
C CYS A 112 13.35 8.29 4.43
N ASP A 113 12.54 8.70 3.44
CA ASP A 113 12.37 10.09 3.03
C ASP A 113 11.32 10.86 3.85
N HIS A 114 10.89 10.35 4.99
CA HIS A 114 9.87 10.90 5.90
C HIS A 114 8.50 11.17 5.24
N LYS A 115 8.30 10.71 4.01
CA LYS A 115 7.03 10.86 3.30
C LYS A 115 6.05 9.76 3.66
N ARG A 116 4.77 10.12 3.68
CA ARG A 116 3.68 9.15 3.81
C ARG A 116 3.62 8.24 2.59
N LYS A 117 3.56 6.93 2.82
CA LYS A 117 3.56 5.89 1.77
C LYS A 117 2.37 4.96 1.94
N TYR A 118 1.94 4.39 0.84
CA TYR A 118 0.91 3.36 0.86
C TYR A 118 1.44 2.08 1.51
N VAL A 119 0.63 1.47 2.34
CA VAL A 119 0.85 0.13 2.88
C VAL A 119 -0.15 -0.84 2.29
N MET A 120 0.30 -2.02 1.91
CA MET A 120 -0.60 -3.07 1.47
C MET A 120 -1.38 -3.61 2.67
N GLY A 121 -2.66 -3.35 2.69
CA GLY A 121 -3.53 -3.73 3.80
C GLY A 121 -5.01 -3.58 3.47
N ASN A 122 -5.84 -3.97 4.41
CA ASN A 122 -7.28 -3.92 4.23
C ASN A 122 -7.99 -3.69 5.57
N TRP A 123 -9.01 -2.85 5.55
CA TRP A 123 -9.88 -2.56 6.69
C TRP A 123 -10.95 -3.62 6.87
N SER A 124 -11.31 -3.90 8.14
CA SER A 124 -12.59 -4.57 8.43
C SER A 124 -13.77 -3.67 8.02
N PRO A 125 -14.94 -4.26 7.70
CA PRO A 125 -16.11 -3.49 7.27
C PRO A 125 -16.56 -2.40 8.25
N ASP A 126 -16.37 -2.61 9.56
CA ASP A 126 -16.69 -1.65 10.62
C ASP A 126 -15.61 -0.59 10.86
N GLY A 127 -14.45 -0.70 10.22
CA GLY A 127 -13.35 0.24 10.38
C GLY A 127 -12.54 0.06 11.67
N ARG A 128 -12.80 -0.99 12.47
CA ARG A 128 -12.07 -1.24 13.71
C ARG A 128 -10.72 -1.89 13.51
N TYR A 129 -10.66 -2.89 12.63
CA TYR A 129 -9.43 -3.66 12.39
C TYR A 129 -8.79 -3.28 11.06
N PHE A 130 -7.46 -3.27 11.06
CA PHE A 130 -6.68 -3.13 9.84
C PHE A 130 -5.69 -4.29 9.74
N VAL A 131 -5.72 -5.02 8.64
CA VAL A 131 -4.72 -6.05 8.32
C VAL A 131 -3.68 -5.44 7.41
N ALA A 132 -2.41 -5.55 7.76
CA ALA A 132 -1.30 -5.02 6.97
C ALA A 132 -0.24 -6.08 6.71
N THR A 133 0.42 -5.97 5.57
CA THR A 133 1.60 -6.77 5.24
C THR A 133 2.87 -5.97 5.52
N LEU A 134 3.85 -6.65 6.11
CA LEU A 134 5.22 -6.18 6.27
C LEU A 134 6.14 -7.05 5.39
N SER A 135 7.03 -6.42 4.67
CA SER A 135 8.03 -7.12 3.85
C SER A 135 9.34 -7.27 4.62
N ASP A 136 9.84 -8.50 4.69
CA ASP A 136 11.16 -8.83 5.24
C ASP A 136 12.05 -9.35 4.11
N GLN A 137 13.08 -8.59 3.81
CA GLN A 137 14.06 -8.90 2.76
C GLN A 137 15.49 -8.97 3.32
N ARG A 138 15.66 -9.05 4.63
CA ARG A 138 16.98 -9.02 5.28
C ARG A 138 17.89 -10.17 4.84
N GLU A 139 17.31 -11.33 4.56
CA GLU A 139 18.03 -12.51 4.06
C GLU A 139 18.24 -12.51 2.55
N VAL A 140 17.64 -11.56 1.81
CA VAL A 140 17.78 -11.48 0.36
C VAL A 140 19.07 -10.77 -0.01
N GLN A 141 19.83 -11.32 -0.94
CA GLN A 141 21.07 -10.73 -1.41
C GLN A 141 20.83 -9.51 -2.30
N ASP A 142 21.81 -8.63 -2.35
CA ASP A 142 21.79 -7.44 -3.19
C ASP A 142 22.17 -7.78 -4.63
N LEU A 143 21.40 -7.27 -5.59
CA LEU A 143 21.75 -7.23 -7.00
C LEU A 143 22.20 -5.83 -7.38
N TRP A 144 23.30 -5.73 -8.08
CA TRP A 144 23.87 -4.48 -8.53
C TRP A 144 23.65 -4.29 -10.03
N VAL A 145 23.12 -3.13 -10.38
CA VAL A 145 22.88 -2.76 -11.80
C VAL A 145 23.54 -1.42 -12.08
N ILE A 146 24.24 -1.34 -13.21
CA ILE A 146 24.81 -0.10 -13.67
C ILE A 146 23.80 0.61 -14.58
N ASN A 147 23.33 1.77 -14.16
CA ASN A 147 22.55 2.66 -15.01
C ASN A 147 23.50 3.48 -15.89
N SER A 148 23.79 2.94 -17.07
CA SER A 148 24.76 3.50 -18.01
C SER A 148 24.29 4.81 -18.69
N ILE A 149 23.00 5.10 -18.65
CA ILE A 149 22.40 6.30 -19.25
C ILE A 149 22.21 7.45 -18.26
N ALA A 150 22.51 7.25 -17.00
CA ALA A 150 22.44 8.29 -15.99
C ALA A 150 23.39 9.46 -16.30
N LYS A 151 22.98 10.67 -16.00
CA LYS A 151 23.75 11.89 -16.22
C LYS A 151 24.10 12.53 -14.87
N PRO A 152 25.28 13.12 -14.68
CA PRO A 152 26.38 13.30 -15.67
C PRO A 152 27.27 12.08 -15.89
N ARG A 153 27.11 11.02 -15.09
CA ARG A 153 27.88 9.78 -15.17
C ARG A 153 27.01 8.57 -14.88
N PRO A 154 27.40 7.36 -15.32
CA PRO A 154 26.76 6.12 -14.89
C PRO A 154 26.67 6.02 -13.37
N THR A 155 25.56 5.49 -12.87
CA THR A 155 25.34 5.24 -11.43
C THR A 155 25.21 3.74 -11.16
N LEU A 156 25.62 3.32 -9.97
CA LEU A 156 25.36 1.98 -9.46
C LEU A 156 24.04 1.98 -8.69
N GLU A 157 23.13 1.11 -9.11
CA GLU A 157 21.87 0.88 -8.42
C GLU A 157 21.92 -0.49 -7.73
N THR A 158 21.46 -0.53 -6.48
CA THR A 158 21.45 -1.75 -5.65
C THR A 158 20.04 -2.01 -5.18
N TYR A 159 19.58 -3.26 -5.31
CA TYR A 159 18.27 -3.67 -4.80
C TYR A 159 18.26 -5.15 -4.42
N LYS A 160 17.35 -5.51 -3.53
CA LYS A 160 17.16 -6.89 -3.09
C LYS A 160 16.57 -7.73 -4.22
N TYR A 161 17.30 -8.75 -4.62
CA TYR A 161 16.84 -9.66 -5.67
C TYR A 161 17.36 -11.07 -5.43
N GLN A 162 16.44 -12.00 -5.30
CA GLN A 162 16.80 -13.39 -5.12
C GLN A 162 17.06 -14.06 -6.47
N MET A 163 18.27 -14.54 -6.65
CA MET A 163 18.64 -15.33 -7.84
C MET A 163 18.15 -16.78 -7.71
N PRO A 164 17.95 -17.49 -8.84
CA PRO A 164 17.65 -18.91 -8.80
C PRO A 164 18.73 -19.70 -8.03
N GLY A 165 18.30 -20.54 -7.10
CA GLY A 165 19.21 -21.35 -6.27
C GLY A 165 19.65 -20.72 -4.96
N GLU A 166 19.42 -19.44 -4.73
CA GLU A 166 19.69 -18.80 -3.45
C GLU A 166 18.68 -19.20 -2.38
N ALA A 167 19.15 -19.34 -1.14
CA ALA A 167 18.33 -19.75 0.00
C ALA A 167 17.48 -18.60 0.56
N GLY A 168 17.99 -17.37 0.56
CA GLY A 168 17.29 -16.20 1.08
C GLY A 168 16.17 -15.76 0.14
N SER A 169 14.98 -15.56 0.66
CA SER A 169 13.81 -15.09 -0.10
C SER A 169 13.06 -13.99 0.64
N PRO A 170 12.36 -13.10 -0.09
CA PRO A 170 11.46 -12.17 0.56
C PRO A 170 10.37 -12.90 1.34
N ILE A 171 10.18 -12.51 2.60
CA ILE A 171 9.11 -13.03 3.46
C ILE A 171 8.09 -11.94 3.67
N VAL A 172 6.81 -12.29 3.60
CA VAL A 172 5.71 -11.38 3.91
C VAL A 172 5.11 -11.79 5.24
N HIS A 173 5.20 -10.91 6.22
CA HIS A 173 4.51 -11.04 7.49
C HIS A 173 3.15 -10.37 7.42
N LEU A 174 2.18 -10.94 8.12
CA LEU A 174 0.83 -10.43 8.19
C LEU A 174 0.49 -10.03 9.62
N TYR A 175 0.04 -8.80 9.80
CA TYR A 175 -0.32 -8.25 11.11
C TYR A 175 -1.76 -7.75 11.13
N LEU A 176 -2.47 -8.06 12.21
CA LEU A 176 -3.76 -7.48 12.56
C LEU A 176 -3.56 -6.38 13.59
N PHE A 177 -4.11 -5.21 13.34
CA PHE A 177 -4.13 -4.05 14.23
C PHE A 177 -5.55 -3.79 14.70
N ASP A 178 -5.74 -3.67 16.02
CA ASP A 178 -7.00 -3.17 16.63
C ASP A 178 -6.85 -1.64 16.83
N LEU A 179 -7.54 -0.86 16.02
CA LEU A 179 -7.41 0.60 15.99
C LEU A 179 -8.18 1.30 17.13
N GLU A 180 -9.07 0.60 17.83
CA GLU A 180 -9.68 1.08 19.09
C GLU A 180 -8.69 0.94 20.26
N ASN A 181 -7.79 -0.05 20.19
CA ASN A 181 -6.74 -0.28 21.17
C ASN A 181 -5.38 -0.06 20.51
N THR A 182 -5.08 1.19 20.14
CA THR A 182 -3.83 1.56 19.49
C THR A 182 -2.60 1.04 20.26
N GLY A 183 -1.73 0.31 19.54
CA GLY A 183 -0.57 -0.37 20.13
C GLY A 183 -0.74 -1.88 20.31
N LYS A 184 -1.93 -2.45 20.11
CA LYS A 184 -2.12 -3.89 20.05
C LYS A 184 -2.05 -4.37 18.61
N ARG A 185 -0.98 -5.04 18.27
CA ARG A 185 -0.86 -5.80 17.03
C ARG A 185 -0.76 -7.28 17.31
N LYS A 186 -1.29 -8.09 16.41
CA LYS A 186 -1.17 -9.55 16.44
C LYS A 186 -0.57 -10.01 15.12
N GLU A 187 0.55 -10.71 15.19
CA GLU A 187 1.07 -11.39 14.02
C GLU A 187 0.18 -12.58 13.70
N ILE A 188 -0.21 -12.68 12.45
CA ILE A 188 -0.97 -13.80 11.93
C ILE A 188 0.02 -14.74 11.27
N ARG A 189 0.41 -15.77 12.01
CA ARG A 189 1.32 -16.78 11.51
C ARG A 189 0.63 -17.71 10.53
N VAL A 190 1.27 -17.93 9.41
CA VAL A 190 0.75 -18.72 8.32
C VAL A 190 1.79 -19.79 7.98
N ASP A 191 1.77 -20.89 8.75
CA ASP A 191 2.85 -21.87 8.83
C ASP A 191 2.68 -23.04 7.84
N CYS A 192 2.77 -22.89 6.55
CA CYS A 192 2.75 -24.08 5.68
C CYS A 192 3.72 -24.05 4.51
N PHE A 193 4.18 -22.91 4.08
CA PHE A 193 5.17 -22.77 3.03
C PHE A 193 6.28 -21.87 3.52
N LYS A 194 7.51 -22.22 3.26
CA LYS A 194 8.59 -21.24 3.20
C LYS A 194 8.42 -20.47 1.90
N ASP A 195 8.81 -19.22 1.89
CA ASP A 195 8.90 -18.41 0.67
C ASP A 195 7.55 -18.30 -0.05
N GLN A 196 6.59 -17.66 0.58
CA GLN A 196 5.24 -17.52 0.08
C GLN A 196 4.90 -16.09 -0.35
N THR A 197 4.10 -15.97 -1.38
CA THR A 197 3.39 -14.74 -1.67
C THR A 197 2.03 -14.78 -1.00
N ILE A 198 1.71 -13.78 -0.18
CA ILE A 198 0.40 -13.60 0.42
C ILE A 198 -0.39 -12.62 -0.45
N ASN A 199 -1.52 -13.09 -0.96
CA ASN A 199 -2.48 -12.24 -1.66
C ASN A 199 -3.72 -12.09 -0.78
N LEU A 200 -4.14 -10.86 -0.60
CA LEU A 200 -5.40 -10.55 0.05
C LEU A 200 -6.53 -10.92 -0.92
N ALA A 201 -7.50 -11.70 -0.45
CA ALA A 201 -8.60 -12.16 -1.28
C ALA A 201 -9.38 -10.97 -1.87
N SER A 202 -9.81 -11.10 -3.11
CA SER A 202 -10.64 -10.10 -3.78
C SER A 202 -12.06 -10.62 -3.93
N LYS A 203 -13.02 -9.73 -3.72
CA LYS A 203 -14.45 -9.99 -3.87
C LYS A 203 -14.95 -9.30 -5.12
N PRO A 204 -15.70 -9.99 -6.01
CA PRO A 204 -16.38 -9.34 -7.12
C PRO A 204 -17.32 -8.26 -6.60
N ASP A 205 -17.26 -7.08 -7.16
CA ASP A 205 -18.23 -6.02 -6.89
C ASP A 205 -19.53 -6.33 -7.66
N LYS A 206 -20.58 -6.67 -6.94
CA LYS A 206 -21.87 -6.99 -7.54
C LYS A 206 -22.55 -5.78 -8.22
N GLU A 207 -22.19 -4.58 -7.80
CA GLU A 207 -22.79 -3.34 -8.31
C GLU A 207 -22.02 -2.79 -9.51
N ARG A 208 -20.80 -3.22 -9.73
CA ARG A 208 -19.94 -2.82 -10.84
C ARG A 208 -19.49 -4.04 -11.61
N THR A 209 -20.14 -4.32 -12.70
CA THR A 209 -19.87 -5.47 -13.57
C THR A 209 -18.38 -5.61 -13.91
N GLY A 210 -17.74 -6.61 -13.35
CA GLY A 210 -16.38 -7.02 -13.66
C GLY A 210 -15.26 -6.38 -12.83
N LEU A 211 -15.55 -5.46 -11.88
CA LEU A 211 -14.57 -4.95 -10.96
C LEU A 211 -14.46 -5.86 -9.72
N THR A 212 -13.25 -6.08 -9.27
CA THR A 212 -12.97 -6.77 -8.02
C THR A 212 -12.55 -5.76 -6.96
N ARG A 213 -13.13 -5.83 -5.78
CA ARG A 213 -12.64 -5.14 -4.59
C ARG A 213 -11.68 -6.07 -3.86
N ASN A 214 -10.55 -5.54 -3.44
CA ASN A 214 -9.68 -6.24 -2.51
C ASN A 214 -10.39 -6.22 -1.14
N SER A 215 -11.14 -7.26 -0.85
CA SER A 215 -11.78 -7.43 0.46
C SER A 215 -11.44 -8.80 0.99
N ILE A 216 -10.73 -8.82 2.08
CA ILE A 216 -10.41 -10.04 2.81
C ILE A 216 -11.50 -10.38 3.84
N TRP A 217 -12.39 -9.45 4.10
CA TRP A 217 -13.52 -9.60 5.01
C TRP A 217 -14.79 -9.90 4.21
N LEU A 218 -15.31 -11.11 4.33
CA LEU A 218 -16.44 -11.58 3.51
C LEU A 218 -17.81 -11.32 4.16
N GLY A 219 -17.99 -10.16 4.76
CA GLY A 219 -19.30 -9.73 5.26
C GLY A 219 -19.44 -9.71 6.76
N ASP A 220 -18.40 -10.08 7.51
CA ASP A 220 -18.33 -9.90 8.95
C ASP A 220 -17.04 -9.20 9.38
N ASN A 221 -16.94 -8.82 10.65
CA ASN A 221 -15.78 -8.16 11.23
C ASN A 221 -14.89 -9.15 12.02
N GLN A 222 -15.15 -10.43 11.97
CA GLN A 222 -14.50 -11.45 12.79
C GLN A 222 -13.60 -12.36 11.98
N THR A 223 -13.96 -12.61 10.71
CA THR A 223 -13.25 -13.54 9.86
C THR A 223 -12.77 -12.87 8.60
N PHE A 224 -11.50 -12.97 8.31
CA PHE A 224 -10.96 -12.57 7.02
C PHE A 224 -10.27 -13.74 6.31
N TYR A 225 -10.19 -13.64 5.00
CA TYR A 225 -9.65 -14.67 4.15
C TYR A 225 -8.45 -14.15 3.37
N LEU A 226 -7.47 -15.00 3.19
CA LEU A 226 -6.30 -14.71 2.38
C LEU A 226 -5.96 -15.91 1.49
N THR A 227 -5.30 -15.64 0.39
CA THR A 227 -4.71 -16.69 -0.44
C THR A 227 -3.19 -16.63 -0.33
N ARG A 228 -2.58 -17.80 -0.33
CA ARG A 228 -1.14 -17.99 -0.37
C ARG A 228 -0.76 -18.77 -1.59
N VAL A 229 0.34 -18.38 -2.19
CA VAL A 229 0.92 -19.11 -3.31
C VAL A 229 2.34 -19.47 -2.93
N SER A 230 2.71 -20.74 -3.08
CA SER A 230 4.09 -21.17 -2.87
C SER A 230 5.02 -20.50 -3.89
N ARG A 231 6.29 -20.33 -3.54
CA ARG A 231 7.29 -19.69 -4.39
C ARG A 231 7.41 -20.34 -5.78
N ASP A 232 7.33 -21.67 -5.83
CA ASP A 232 7.37 -22.43 -7.08
C ASP A 232 6.05 -22.37 -7.88
N MET A 233 5.06 -21.59 -7.41
CA MET A 233 3.74 -21.40 -8.01
C MET A 233 2.91 -22.68 -8.16
N LYS A 234 3.29 -23.77 -7.47
CA LYS A 234 2.62 -25.08 -7.60
C LYS A 234 1.54 -25.32 -6.54
N ARG A 235 1.52 -24.52 -5.48
CA ARG A 235 0.55 -24.69 -4.40
C ARG A 235 -0.15 -23.38 -4.15
N VAL A 236 -1.47 -23.43 -4.10
CA VAL A 236 -2.33 -22.32 -3.68
C VAL A 236 -3.13 -22.82 -2.47
N ASP A 237 -3.20 -22.02 -1.46
CA ASP A 237 -3.93 -22.30 -0.24
C ASP A 237 -4.81 -21.10 0.13
N ILE A 238 -5.99 -21.36 0.68
CA ILE A 238 -6.92 -20.34 1.20
C ILE A 238 -7.01 -20.53 2.70
N ARG A 239 -6.83 -19.45 3.43
CA ARG A 239 -6.89 -19.42 4.90
C ARG A 239 -7.87 -18.36 5.40
N SER A 240 -8.42 -18.63 6.56
CA SER A 240 -9.26 -17.71 7.33
C SER A 240 -8.69 -17.56 8.75
#